data_452e67be938ea35df04555a1b5d69a61
#
_entry.id   452e67be938ea35df04555a1b5d69a61
#
_cell.length_a   1.000
_cell.length_b   1.000
_cell.length_c   1.000
_cell.angle_alpha   90.00
_cell.angle_beta   90.00
_cell.angle_gamma   90.00
#
_symmetry.space_group_name_H-M   'P 1'
#
loop_
_entity.id
_entity.type
_entity.pdbx_description
1 polymer ?
#
loop_
_entity_poly.entity_id
_entity_poly.type
_entity_poly.pdbx_seq_one_letter_code
_entity_poly.pdbx_strand_id
1 'polypeptide(L)'
;MSGLIEGLPDAVALRCLARVPFYLHPQLELVSRSWRAAIRSRELFKARQEVGSSEELLCVCAFDPENLWQLYDPLRDRWITLPILPSKIRHLAHFGVVSTAGKLFVLGGGSDAVDPLTGDQDGSFATNEVWSYDPVIRQWSPRASMLVPRAMFACCALNGKIVVAGGFTTCRKSISQAEMYDAEKDVWVPIPDLHRSHNSACTGIVIGERVHVLHKGLSTVQVLDHKGRGWTVEDYGWLQGPMAVVQGAIFVMSHGLIIKQDREVRKVVVSASSDFRRRRIGFAMIGLGDDIFVIGGVISPEGWNWDIKPMSDVDVLTIGAERPTWRQASPMTRCRGTILGCTQLRI
;
A
#
# COMPACT_ATOMS: atom_id res chain seq x y z
N MET A 1 -37.50 -3.68 23.05
CA MET A 1 -36.06 -3.66 22.72
C MET A 1 -35.63 -2.21 22.75
N SER A 2 -34.63 -1.82 23.51
CA SER A 2 -34.11 -0.45 23.49
C SER A 2 -33.43 -0.24 22.13
N GLY A 3 -33.88 0.81 21.39
CA GLY A 3 -33.27 1.17 20.13
C GLY A 3 -31.77 1.48 20.26
N LEU A 4 -31.08 1.57 19.14
CA LEU A 4 -29.64 1.87 19.10
C LEU A 4 -29.32 3.24 19.77
N ILE A 5 -30.19 4.22 19.53
CA ILE A 5 -30.21 5.54 20.22
C ILE A 5 -31.66 5.77 20.65
N GLU A 6 -31.86 6.09 21.92
CA GLU A 6 -33.19 6.32 22.47
C GLU A 6 -33.90 7.45 21.73
N GLY A 7 -35.16 7.22 21.34
CA GLY A 7 -35.96 8.18 20.58
C GLY A 7 -35.67 8.25 19.08
N LEU A 8 -34.71 7.47 18.56
CA LEU A 8 -34.43 7.44 17.11
C LEU A 8 -34.72 6.06 16.51
N PRO A 9 -35.28 5.99 15.30
CA PRO A 9 -35.30 4.74 14.52
C PRO A 9 -33.87 4.27 14.27
N ASP A 10 -33.64 2.94 14.35
CA ASP A 10 -32.29 2.35 14.22
C ASP A 10 -31.57 2.72 12.92
N ALA A 11 -32.29 2.86 11.81
CA ALA A 11 -31.72 3.30 10.54
C ALA A 11 -31.17 4.75 10.60
N VAL A 12 -31.82 5.64 11.35
CA VAL A 12 -31.36 7.02 11.55
C VAL A 12 -30.18 7.04 12.52
N ALA A 13 -30.28 6.29 13.61
CA ALA A 13 -29.21 6.12 14.59
C ALA A 13 -27.91 5.60 13.92
N LEU A 14 -28.02 4.60 13.04
CA LEU A 14 -26.90 4.05 12.29
C LEU A 14 -26.24 5.10 11.37
N ARG A 15 -27.06 5.94 10.71
CA ARG A 15 -26.54 7.07 9.89
C ARG A 15 -25.85 8.15 10.72
N CYS A 16 -26.27 8.35 11.97
CA CYS A 16 -25.56 9.24 12.89
C CYS A 16 -24.19 8.65 13.24
N LEU A 17 -24.15 7.36 13.63
CA LEU A 17 -22.89 6.66 13.92
C LEU A 17 -21.96 6.63 12.69
N ALA A 18 -22.50 6.46 11.51
CA ALA A 18 -21.75 6.45 10.26
C ALA A 18 -20.95 7.74 10.00
N ARG A 19 -21.35 8.87 10.57
CA ARG A 19 -20.64 10.16 10.45
C ARG A 19 -19.50 10.33 11.44
N VAL A 20 -19.41 9.43 12.42
CA VAL A 20 -18.32 9.49 13.40
C VAL A 20 -17.03 8.99 12.77
N PRO A 21 -15.91 9.73 12.92
CA PRO A 21 -14.62 9.32 12.40
C PRO A 21 -14.18 7.94 12.89
N PHE A 22 -13.55 7.18 12.02
CA PHE A 22 -13.12 5.81 12.28
C PHE A 22 -12.28 5.66 13.56
N TYR A 23 -11.39 6.59 13.84
CA TYR A 23 -10.51 6.52 15.02
C TYR A 23 -11.26 6.64 16.37
N LEU A 24 -12.52 7.12 16.36
CA LEU A 24 -13.39 7.17 17.54
C LEU A 24 -14.23 5.91 17.72
N HIS A 25 -14.30 5.02 16.73
CA HIS A 25 -15.08 3.79 16.82
C HIS A 25 -14.74 2.93 18.06
N PRO A 26 -13.46 2.79 18.49
CA PRO A 26 -13.14 2.09 19.72
C PRO A 26 -13.84 2.64 20.97
N GLN A 27 -14.03 3.95 21.03
CA GLN A 27 -14.71 4.62 22.15
C GLN A 27 -16.23 4.40 22.08
N LEU A 28 -16.81 4.44 20.88
CA LEU A 28 -18.23 4.17 20.67
C LEU A 28 -18.62 2.74 21.04
N GLU A 29 -17.73 1.77 20.86
CA GLU A 29 -17.96 0.37 21.24
C GLU A 29 -18.07 0.17 22.74
N LEU A 30 -17.59 1.11 23.54
CA LEU A 30 -17.68 1.05 25.01
C LEU A 30 -19.02 1.54 25.55
N VAL A 31 -19.84 2.21 24.73
CA VAL A 31 -21.13 2.80 25.13
C VAL A 31 -22.13 1.70 25.49
N SER A 32 -22.30 0.68 24.63
CA SER A 32 -23.21 -0.44 24.86
C SER A 32 -22.88 -1.64 23.97
N ARG A 33 -23.52 -2.79 24.27
CA ARG A 33 -23.42 -3.97 23.42
C ARG A 33 -24.05 -3.76 22.04
N SER A 34 -25.14 -3.01 21.95
CA SER A 34 -25.81 -2.68 20.68
C SER A 34 -24.93 -1.75 19.83
N TRP A 35 -24.29 -0.74 20.42
CA TRP A 35 -23.37 0.12 19.72
C TRP A 35 -22.16 -0.65 19.21
N ARG A 36 -21.58 -1.53 20.03
CA ARG A 36 -20.46 -2.41 19.61
C ARG A 36 -20.85 -3.26 18.40
N ALA A 37 -22.03 -3.87 18.45
CA ALA A 37 -22.54 -4.67 17.33
C ALA A 37 -22.73 -3.81 16.06
N ALA A 38 -23.32 -2.63 16.20
CA ALA A 38 -23.53 -1.70 15.09
C ALA A 38 -22.19 -1.20 14.49
N ILE A 39 -21.22 -0.79 15.34
CA ILE A 39 -19.90 -0.31 14.89
C ILE A 39 -19.13 -1.39 14.14
N ARG A 40 -19.30 -2.67 14.51
CA ARG A 40 -18.63 -3.81 13.85
C ARG A 40 -19.45 -4.45 12.74
N SER A 41 -20.50 -3.78 12.29
CA SER A 41 -21.38 -4.31 11.24
C SER A 41 -20.98 -3.82 9.84
N ARG A 42 -21.30 -4.62 8.84
CA ARG A 42 -21.18 -4.21 7.42
C ARG A 42 -22.18 -3.12 7.04
N GLU A 43 -23.29 -3.07 7.75
CA GLU A 43 -24.35 -2.07 7.58
C GLU A 43 -23.80 -0.67 7.90
N LEU A 44 -22.99 -0.51 8.95
CA LEU A 44 -22.34 0.78 9.23
C LEU A 44 -21.39 1.17 8.09
N PHE A 45 -20.60 0.24 7.58
CA PHE A 45 -19.69 0.51 6.47
C PHE A 45 -20.44 0.98 5.22
N LYS A 46 -21.55 0.34 4.87
CA LYS A 46 -22.44 0.78 3.78
C LYS A 46 -23.04 2.16 4.07
N ALA A 47 -23.55 2.37 5.28
CA ALA A 47 -24.11 3.65 5.68
C ALA A 47 -23.06 4.78 5.59
N ARG A 48 -21.78 4.54 5.91
CA ARG A 48 -20.69 5.52 5.74
C ARG A 48 -20.53 5.94 4.28
N GLN A 49 -20.57 4.97 3.37
CA GLN A 49 -20.51 5.26 1.92
C GLN A 49 -21.73 6.07 1.46
N GLU A 50 -22.94 5.67 1.88
CA GLU A 50 -24.20 6.34 1.52
C GLU A 50 -24.28 7.80 2.02
N VAL A 51 -23.77 8.07 3.24
CA VAL A 51 -23.77 9.42 3.81
C VAL A 51 -22.54 10.25 3.43
N GLY A 52 -21.66 9.72 2.57
CA GLY A 52 -20.45 10.41 2.13
C GLY A 52 -19.41 10.63 3.23
N SER A 53 -19.40 9.76 4.25
CA SER A 53 -18.46 9.85 5.38
C SER A 53 -17.32 8.81 5.29
N SER A 54 -17.12 8.22 4.11
CA SER A 54 -15.95 7.37 3.87
C SER A 54 -14.66 8.18 4.04
N GLU A 55 -13.71 7.60 4.74
CA GLU A 55 -12.39 8.21 4.95
C GLU A 55 -11.38 7.52 4.04
N GLU A 56 -10.53 8.32 3.40
CA GLU A 56 -9.41 7.84 2.61
C GLU A 56 -8.14 8.00 3.44
N LEU A 57 -7.55 6.87 3.81
CA LEU A 57 -6.41 6.78 4.71
C LEU A 57 -5.20 6.21 3.97
N LEU A 58 -4.00 6.52 4.44
CA LEU A 58 -2.78 5.84 4.00
C LEU A 58 -2.38 4.78 5.02
N CYS A 59 -2.17 3.56 4.54
CA CYS A 59 -1.61 2.46 5.33
C CYS A 59 -0.11 2.43 5.10
N VAL A 60 0.66 2.39 6.18
CA VAL A 60 2.13 2.41 6.13
C VAL A 60 2.70 1.37 7.06
N CYS A 61 3.67 0.60 6.57
CA CYS A 61 4.54 -0.27 7.34
C CYS A 61 5.99 0.12 7.07
N ALA A 62 6.76 0.40 8.12
CA ALA A 62 8.17 0.71 8.01
C ALA A 62 9.03 -0.43 8.61
N PHE A 63 10.33 -0.37 8.38
CA PHE A 63 11.28 -1.36 8.88
C PHE A 63 11.32 -1.43 10.42
N ASP A 64 11.15 -0.30 11.10
CA ASP A 64 11.19 -0.22 12.56
C ASP A 64 9.89 0.43 13.08
N PRO A 65 9.16 -0.23 13.99
CA PRO A 65 9.33 -1.61 14.47
C PRO A 65 8.74 -2.66 13.52
N GLU A 66 9.22 -3.89 13.68
CA GLU A 66 8.85 -5.05 12.86
C GLU A 66 7.33 -5.29 12.84
N ASN A 67 6.79 -5.51 11.64
CA ASN A 67 5.38 -5.91 11.39
C ASN A 67 4.31 -4.94 11.94
N LEU A 68 4.71 -3.73 12.31
CA LEU A 68 3.78 -2.70 12.77
C LEU A 68 3.24 -1.89 11.60
N TRP A 69 1.93 -1.69 11.59
CA TRP A 69 1.23 -0.87 10.62
C TRP A 69 0.60 0.34 11.27
N GLN A 70 0.64 1.45 10.57
CA GLN A 70 -0.06 2.67 10.96
C GLN A 70 -0.96 3.16 9.82
N LEU A 71 -2.10 3.75 10.18
CA LEU A 71 -2.97 4.49 9.28
C LEU A 71 -2.76 5.98 9.50
N TYR A 72 -2.67 6.73 8.42
CA TYR A 72 -2.64 8.18 8.43
C TYR A 72 -3.95 8.74 7.89
N ASP A 73 -4.60 9.62 8.67
CA ASP A 73 -5.78 10.39 8.26
C ASP A 73 -5.31 11.78 7.80
N PRO A 74 -5.28 12.06 6.49
CA PRO A 74 -4.79 13.33 5.97
C PRO A 74 -5.72 14.51 6.25
N LEU A 75 -7.01 14.26 6.49
CA LEU A 75 -7.98 15.33 6.80
C LEU A 75 -7.79 15.87 8.21
N ARG A 76 -7.30 15.03 9.13
CA ARG A 76 -7.11 15.40 10.55
C ARG A 76 -5.64 15.43 10.95
N ASP A 77 -4.75 15.19 10.00
CA ASP A 77 -3.29 15.10 10.21
C ASP A 77 -2.94 14.20 11.40
N ARG A 78 -3.45 12.95 11.38
CA ARG A 78 -3.41 12.04 12.51
C ARG A 78 -3.01 10.62 12.14
N TRP A 79 -2.22 9.99 13.03
CA TRP A 79 -1.82 8.60 12.94
C TRP A 79 -2.60 7.69 13.89
N ILE A 80 -2.95 6.50 13.40
CA ILE A 80 -3.62 5.42 14.14
C ILE A 80 -2.75 4.18 14.02
N THR A 81 -2.44 3.52 15.14
CA THR A 81 -1.66 2.29 15.13
C THR A 81 -2.59 1.08 15.00
N LEU A 82 -2.30 0.18 14.08
CA LEU A 82 -3.00 -1.07 13.90
C LEU A 82 -2.44 -2.16 14.83
N PRO A 83 -3.23 -3.24 15.08
CA PRO A 83 -2.67 -4.45 15.67
C PRO A 83 -1.48 -4.95 14.85
N ILE A 84 -0.48 -5.53 15.52
CA ILE A 84 0.69 -6.12 14.87
C ILE A 84 0.22 -7.21 13.89
N LEU A 85 0.80 -7.23 12.70
CA LEU A 85 0.56 -8.29 11.71
C LEU A 85 1.04 -9.63 12.29
N PRO A 86 0.17 -10.65 12.41
CA PRO A 86 0.51 -11.91 13.08
C PRO A 86 1.25 -12.89 12.16
N SER A 87 2.10 -12.38 11.25
CA SER A 87 2.97 -13.23 10.43
C SER A 87 4.00 -13.96 11.30
N LYS A 88 4.27 -15.21 10.97
CA LYS A 88 5.32 -16.00 11.62
C LYS A 88 6.72 -15.65 11.10
N ILE A 89 6.79 -14.95 9.97
CA ILE A 89 8.05 -14.54 9.34
C ILE A 89 8.58 -13.31 10.07
N ARG A 90 9.76 -13.46 10.64
CA ARG A 90 10.48 -12.35 11.26
C ARG A 90 11.03 -11.41 10.19
N HIS A 91 11.00 -10.11 10.45
CA HIS A 91 11.46 -9.08 9.53
C HIS A 91 10.88 -9.26 8.12
N LEU A 92 9.53 -9.49 8.07
CA LEU A 92 8.84 -9.66 6.79
C LEU A 92 9.05 -8.42 5.90
N ALA A 93 9.60 -8.65 4.71
CA ALA A 93 9.93 -7.64 3.72
C ALA A 93 9.54 -8.12 2.30
N HIS A 94 9.65 -7.25 1.31
CA HIS A 94 9.44 -7.60 -0.11
C HIS A 94 8.06 -8.17 -0.44
N PHE A 95 7.09 -7.92 0.42
CA PHE A 95 5.70 -8.33 0.24
C PHE A 95 4.95 -7.37 -0.69
N GLY A 96 3.84 -7.84 -1.26
CA GLY A 96 2.86 -6.99 -1.92
C GLY A 96 1.88 -6.39 -0.90
N VAL A 97 1.47 -5.14 -1.13
CA VAL A 97 0.42 -4.50 -0.33
C VAL A 97 -0.57 -3.77 -1.23
N VAL A 98 -1.84 -4.05 -1.01
CA VAL A 98 -2.95 -3.40 -1.72
C VAL A 98 -4.16 -3.28 -0.81
N SER A 99 -5.10 -2.42 -1.20
CA SER A 99 -6.42 -2.40 -0.57
C SER A 99 -7.51 -2.67 -1.62
N THR A 100 -8.50 -3.43 -1.22
CA THR A 100 -9.69 -3.69 -2.02
C THR A 100 -10.86 -4.07 -1.11
N ALA A 101 -12.08 -3.81 -1.53
CA ALA A 101 -13.30 -4.09 -0.76
C ALA A 101 -13.25 -3.55 0.70
N GLY A 102 -12.64 -2.38 0.91
CA GLY A 102 -12.50 -1.75 2.23
C GLY A 102 -11.54 -2.47 3.18
N LYS A 103 -10.67 -3.35 2.69
CA LYS A 103 -9.69 -4.10 3.48
C LYS A 103 -8.28 -3.89 2.96
N LEU A 104 -7.31 -3.95 3.88
CA LEU A 104 -5.89 -3.98 3.54
C LEU A 104 -5.45 -5.44 3.37
N PHE A 105 -4.66 -5.72 2.34
CA PHE A 105 -4.07 -7.04 2.09
C PHE A 105 -2.55 -6.94 2.08
N VAL A 106 -1.91 -7.89 2.77
CA VAL A 106 -0.45 -8.10 2.77
C VAL A 106 -0.21 -9.50 2.21
N LEU A 107 0.60 -9.59 1.14
CA LEU A 107 0.74 -10.79 0.33
C LEU A 107 2.20 -11.18 0.19
N GLY A 108 2.50 -12.44 0.41
CA GLY A 108 3.83 -12.98 0.16
C GLY A 108 4.95 -12.22 0.89
N GLY A 109 6.05 -12.01 0.21
CA GLY A 109 7.28 -11.50 0.79
C GLY A 109 8.13 -12.58 1.42
N GLY A 110 9.15 -12.20 2.14
CA GLY A 110 10.05 -13.11 2.80
C GLY A 110 10.84 -12.41 3.90
N SER A 111 11.71 -13.15 4.57
CA SER A 111 12.59 -12.61 5.59
C SER A 111 13.88 -12.09 4.98
N ASP A 112 14.32 -10.91 5.40
CA ASP A 112 15.68 -10.40 5.18
C ASP A 112 16.60 -10.68 6.38
N ALA A 113 16.07 -11.39 7.40
CA ALA A 113 16.85 -11.69 8.60
C ALA A 113 18.05 -12.59 8.27
N VAL A 114 19.18 -12.21 8.84
CA VAL A 114 20.40 -13.02 8.83
C VAL A 114 20.60 -13.57 10.22
N ASP A 115 20.90 -14.87 10.33
CA ASP A 115 21.27 -15.47 11.61
C ASP A 115 22.61 -14.84 12.09
N PRO A 116 22.61 -14.17 13.25
CA PRO A 116 23.81 -13.51 13.73
C PRO A 116 24.94 -14.47 14.11
N LEU A 117 24.65 -15.77 14.30
CA LEU A 117 25.62 -16.78 14.68
C LEU A 117 26.24 -17.47 13.47
N THR A 118 25.44 -17.81 12.47
CA THR A 118 25.89 -18.56 11.29
C THR A 118 26.14 -17.67 10.08
N GLY A 119 25.58 -16.48 10.05
CA GLY A 119 25.59 -15.59 8.87
C GLY A 119 24.66 -16.08 7.76
N ASP A 120 23.92 -17.16 7.99
CA ASP A 120 22.99 -17.70 7.01
C ASP A 120 21.73 -16.83 6.96
N GLN A 121 21.22 -16.59 5.76
CA GLN A 121 19.93 -15.95 5.59
C GLN A 121 18.82 -16.94 5.92
N ASP A 122 17.78 -16.45 6.60
CA ASP A 122 16.57 -17.22 6.84
C ASP A 122 16.08 -17.83 5.51
N GLY A 123 15.81 -19.14 5.51
CA GLY A 123 15.36 -19.87 4.33
C GLY A 123 13.99 -19.44 3.81
N SER A 124 13.26 -18.62 4.56
CA SER A 124 11.94 -18.08 4.19
C SER A 124 12.02 -16.82 3.31
N PHE A 125 12.85 -16.85 2.26
CA PHE A 125 12.98 -15.72 1.32
C PHE A 125 11.66 -15.37 0.61
N ALA A 126 10.80 -16.34 0.34
CA ALA A 126 9.50 -16.11 -0.26
C ALA A 126 8.42 -16.98 0.38
N THR A 127 7.30 -16.36 0.74
CA THR A 127 6.10 -17.03 1.24
C THR A 127 4.92 -16.82 0.28
N ASN A 128 3.92 -17.67 0.40
CA ASN A 128 2.62 -17.51 -0.28
C ASN A 128 1.50 -17.08 0.69
N GLU A 129 1.84 -16.77 1.93
CA GLU A 129 0.85 -16.32 2.92
C GLU A 129 0.15 -15.03 2.47
N VAL A 130 -1.13 -14.94 2.79
CA VAL A 130 -1.95 -13.75 2.56
C VAL A 130 -2.68 -13.38 3.83
N TRP A 131 -2.53 -12.15 4.25
CA TRP A 131 -3.20 -11.58 5.41
C TRP A 131 -4.11 -10.43 4.98
N SER A 132 -5.30 -10.34 5.55
CA SER A 132 -6.15 -9.16 5.40
C SER A 132 -6.46 -8.51 6.74
N TYR A 133 -6.35 -7.19 6.78
CA TYR A 133 -6.84 -6.38 7.88
C TYR A 133 -8.23 -5.85 7.55
N ASP A 134 -9.19 -6.15 8.40
CA ASP A 134 -10.55 -5.63 8.31
C ASP A 134 -10.71 -4.47 9.31
N PRO A 135 -10.85 -3.22 8.84
CA PRO A 135 -10.97 -2.05 9.70
C PRO A 135 -12.26 -2.05 10.51
N VAL A 136 -13.32 -2.72 10.05
CA VAL A 136 -14.61 -2.78 10.75
C VAL A 136 -14.47 -3.53 12.07
N ILE A 137 -13.86 -4.70 12.03
CA ILE A 137 -13.63 -5.52 13.23
C ILE A 137 -12.24 -5.30 13.84
N ARG A 138 -11.39 -4.52 13.17
CA ARG A 138 -10.00 -4.17 13.56
C ARG A 138 -9.12 -5.39 13.84
N GLN A 139 -9.19 -6.37 12.95
CA GLN A 139 -8.46 -7.61 13.09
C GLN A 139 -7.78 -8.04 11.79
N TRP A 140 -6.61 -8.66 11.94
CA TRP A 140 -5.96 -9.41 10.88
C TRP A 140 -6.57 -10.80 10.79
N SER A 141 -6.75 -11.28 9.57
CA SER A 141 -7.23 -12.64 9.30
C SER A 141 -6.42 -13.25 8.16
N PRO A 142 -6.01 -14.52 8.28
CA PRO A 142 -5.40 -15.23 7.16
C PRO A 142 -6.42 -15.40 6.03
N ARG A 143 -5.94 -15.45 4.80
CA ARG A 143 -6.71 -15.69 3.58
C ARG A 143 -6.12 -16.86 2.81
N ALA A 144 -6.82 -17.29 1.76
CA ALA A 144 -6.29 -18.30 0.87
C ALA A 144 -4.90 -17.90 0.38
N SER A 145 -3.94 -18.80 0.51
CA SER A 145 -2.57 -18.58 0.09
C SER A 145 -2.45 -18.47 -1.43
N MET A 146 -1.51 -17.67 -1.93
CA MET A 146 -1.15 -17.65 -3.35
C MET A 146 -0.73 -19.04 -3.82
N LEU A 147 -0.92 -19.33 -5.09
CA LEU A 147 -0.51 -20.61 -5.70
C LEU A 147 1.03 -20.76 -5.69
N VAL A 148 1.74 -19.65 -5.88
CA VAL A 148 3.20 -19.62 -5.92
C VAL A 148 3.74 -18.69 -4.85
N PRO A 149 4.67 -19.16 -3.97
CA PRO A 149 5.40 -18.29 -3.05
C PRO A 149 6.20 -17.24 -3.83
N ARG A 150 6.11 -15.96 -3.43
CA ARG A 150 6.81 -14.88 -4.14
C ARG A 150 7.20 -13.71 -3.26
N ALA A 151 8.31 -13.09 -3.62
CA ALA A 151 8.82 -11.83 -3.07
C ALA A 151 9.23 -10.88 -4.20
N MET A 152 9.25 -9.57 -3.95
CA MET A 152 9.65 -8.53 -4.92
C MET A 152 8.82 -8.57 -6.22
N PHE A 153 7.56 -8.88 -6.14
CA PHE A 153 6.63 -9.07 -7.25
C PHE A 153 5.73 -7.86 -7.46
N ALA A 154 5.14 -7.76 -8.65
CA ALA A 154 4.12 -6.77 -8.93
C ALA A 154 2.80 -7.15 -8.26
N CYS A 155 2.17 -6.19 -7.58
CA CYS A 155 0.90 -6.36 -6.90
C CYS A 155 -0.01 -5.16 -7.16
N CYS A 156 -1.23 -5.41 -7.64
CA CYS A 156 -2.23 -4.38 -7.95
C CYS A 156 -3.61 -4.83 -7.52
N ALA A 157 -4.45 -3.87 -7.12
CA ALA A 157 -5.88 -4.09 -6.94
C ALA A 157 -6.66 -3.40 -8.08
N LEU A 158 -7.54 -4.13 -8.74
CA LEU A 158 -8.39 -3.63 -9.82
C LEU A 158 -9.75 -4.32 -9.79
N ASN A 159 -10.83 -3.53 -9.75
CA ASN A 159 -12.21 -4.02 -9.79
C ASN A 159 -12.52 -5.13 -8.76
N GLY A 160 -12.10 -4.93 -7.51
CA GLY A 160 -12.33 -5.88 -6.42
C GLY A 160 -11.43 -7.12 -6.43
N LYS A 161 -10.53 -7.24 -7.41
CA LYS A 161 -9.59 -8.34 -7.54
C LYS A 161 -8.17 -7.87 -7.30
N ILE A 162 -7.31 -8.79 -6.86
CA ILE A 162 -5.87 -8.54 -6.70
C ILE A 162 -5.14 -9.33 -7.78
N VAL A 163 -4.28 -8.67 -8.52
CA VAL A 163 -3.39 -9.29 -9.51
C VAL A 163 -1.97 -9.25 -8.97
N VAL A 164 -1.30 -10.41 -8.97
CA VAL A 164 0.12 -10.53 -8.65
C VAL A 164 0.86 -11.16 -9.82
N ALA A 165 2.07 -10.69 -10.12
CA ALA A 165 2.82 -11.17 -11.27
C ALA A 165 4.34 -11.07 -11.05
N GLY A 166 5.06 -12.07 -11.52
CA GLY A 166 6.52 -12.11 -11.49
C GLY A 166 7.10 -12.19 -10.08
N GLY A 167 8.28 -11.61 -9.90
CA GLY A 167 9.05 -11.65 -8.67
C GLY A 167 9.97 -12.87 -8.58
N PHE A 168 10.25 -13.29 -7.35
CA PHE A 168 11.17 -14.39 -7.05
C PHE A 168 10.52 -15.44 -6.15
N THR A 169 10.85 -16.71 -6.35
CA THR A 169 10.41 -17.82 -5.49
C THR A 169 11.33 -17.99 -4.27
N THR A 170 11.04 -19.00 -3.45
CA THR A 170 11.86 -19.41 -2.31
C THR A 170 13.31 -19.69 -2.67
N CYS A 171 13.59 -20.18 -3.87
CA CYS A 171 14.96 -20.43 -4.37
C CYS A 171 15.61 -19.18 -5.00
N ARG A 172 15.06 -17.98 -4.79
CA ARG A 172 15.51 -16.72 -5.41
C ARG A 172 15.55 -16.77 -6.94
N LYS A 173 14.82 -17.68 -7.55
CA LYS A 173 14.68 -17.78 -9.00
C LYS A 173 13.56 -16.84 -9.45
N SER A 174 13.82 -16.01 -10.45
CA SER A 174 12.78 -15.18 -11.08
C SER A 174 11.71 -16.01 -11.75
N ILE A 175 10.48 -15.57 -11.65
CA ILE A 175 9.31 -16.25 -12.17
C ILE A 175 8.50 -15.32 -13.08
N SER A 176 7.79 -15.92 -14.05
CA SER A 176 6.84 -15.23 -14.93
C SER A 176 5.38 -15.44 -14.53
N GLN A 177 5.12 -16.39 -13.62
CA GLN A 177 3.77 -16.75 -13.22
C GLN A 177 3.00 -15.53 -12.70
N ALA A 178 1.73 -15.47 -13.09
CA ALA A 178 0.78 -14.47 -12.63
C ALA A 178 -0.51 -15.13 -12.13
N GLU A 179 -1.10 -14.52 -11.12
CA GLU A 179 -2.29 -15.03 -10.45
C GLU A 179 -3.26 -13.88 -10.14
N MET A 180 -4.52 -14.21 -10.05
CA MET A 180 -5.57 -13.27 -9.67
C MET A 180 -6.35 -13.82 -8.48
N TYR A 181 -6.55 -12.97 -7.47
CA TYR A 181 -7.33 -13.26 -6.28
C TYR A 181 -8.70 -12.59 -6.35
N ASP A 182 -9.73 -13.36 -6.08
CA ASP A 182 -11.09 -12.89 -5.89
C ASP A 182 -11.34 -12.71 -4.38
N ALA A 183 -11.41 -11.46 -3.92
CA ALA A 183 -11.52 -11.15 -2.50
C ALA A 183 -12.89 -11.52 -1.88
N GLU A 184 -13.94 -11.68 -2.70
CA GLU A 184 -15.27 -12.10 -2.24
C GLU A 184 -15.33 -13.62 -2.04
N LYS A 185 -14.70 -14.38 -2.93
CA LYS A 185 -14.70 -15.85 -2.92
C LYS A 185 -13.56 -16.45 -2.11
N ASP A 186 -12.56 -15.65 -1.75
CA ASP A 186 -11.31 -16.09 -1.10
C ASP A 186 -10.57 -17.18 -1.91
N VAL A 187 -10.42 -16.97 -3.22
CA VAL A 187 -9.82 -17.96 -4.15
C VAL A 187 -8.82 -17.31 -5.08
N TRP A 188 -7.70 -17.98 -5.28
CA TRP A 188 -6.69 -17.65 -6.30
C TRP A 188 -6.93 -18.47 -7.58
N VAL A 189 -6.78 -17.82 -8.72
CA VAL A 189 -6.80 -18.46 -10.02
C VAL A 189 -5.57 -18.03 -10.83
N PRO A 190 -4.94 -18.95 -11.60
CA PRO A 190 -3.86 -18.58 -12.50
C PRO A 190 -4.41 -17.72 -13.63
N ILE A 191 -3.63 -16.75 -14.06
CA ILE A 191 -3.84 -15.99 -15.29
C ILE A 191 -2.61 -16.19 -16.19
N PRO A 192 -2.66 -15.80 -17.47
CA PRO A 192 -1.50 -15.96 -18.36
C PRO A 192 -0.22 -15.40 -17.75
N ASP A 193 0.88 -16.11 -17.92
CA ASP A 193 2.19 -15.72 -17.45
C ASP A 193 2.71 -14.47 -18.17
N LEU A 194 3.55 -13.69 -17.50
CA LEU A 194 4.30 -12.63 -18.15
C LEU A 194 5.11 -13.18 -19.33
N HIS A 195 5.24 -12.42 -20.41
CA HIS A 195 6.03 -12.82 -21.57
C HIS A 195 7.48 -13.13 -21.20
N ARG A 196 8.02 -12.41 -20.21
CA ARG A 196 9.39 -12.59 -19.72
C ARG A 196 9.45 -12.41 -18.23
N SER A 197 10.18 -13.29 -17.57
CA SER A 197 10.71 -13.04 -16.24
C SER A 197 12.04 -12.28 -16.37
N HIS A 198 12.28 -11.36 -15.47
CA HIS A 198 13.53 -10.63 -15.38
C HIS A 198 14.13 -10.84 -13.99
N ASN A 199 15.46 -10.92 -13.91
CA ASN A 199 16.15 -11.04 -12.62
C ASN A 199 16.20 -9.68 -11.90
N SER A 200 15.03 -9.07 -11.71
CA SER A 200 14.84 -7.78 -11.06
C SER A 200 13.50 -7.70 -10.35
N ALA A 201 13.42 -6.85 -9.31
CA ALA A 201 12.17 -6.60 -8.61
C ALA A 201 11.12 -6.02 -9.57
N CYS A 202 9.87 -6.40 -9.33
CA CYS A 202 8.72 -5.90 -10.08
C CYS A 202 7.93 -4.90 -9.23
N THR A 203 7.34 -3.92 -9.92
CA THR A 203 6.36 -2.99 -9.34
C THR A 203 5.09 -3.05 -10.17
N GLY A 204 3.95 -3.20 -9.49
CA GLY A 204 2.64 -3.14 -10.13
C GLY A 204 2.01 -1.77 -9.98
N ILE A 205 1.43 -1.25 -11.05
CA ILE A 205 0.63 -0.01 -11.02
C ILE A 205 -0.62 -0.19 -11.88
N VAL A 206 -1.68 0.55 -11.54
CA VAL A 206 -2.91 0.60 -12.33
C VAL A 206 -3.02 1.94 -13.02
N ILE A 207 -3.16 1.92 -14.35
CA ILE A 207 -3.33 3.11 -15.17
C ILE A 207 -4.43 2.86 -16.19
N GLY A 208 -5.45 3.71 -16.20
CA GLY A 208 -6.56 3.60 -17.14
C GLY A 208 -7.20 2.21 -17.09
N GLU A 209 -7.48 1.70 -15.90
CA GLU A 209 -8.09 0.39 -15.64
C GLU A 209 -7.30 -0.81 -16.21
N ARG A 210 -5.99 -0.65 -16.37
CA ARG A 210 -5.09 -1.73 -16.81
C ARG A 210 -3.96 -1.91 -15.82
N VAL A 211 -3.59 -3.16 -15.55
CA VAL A 211 -2.44 -3.52 -14.71
C VAL A 211 -1.16 -3.43 -15.53
N HIS A 212 -0.21 -2.69 -15.04
CA HIS A 212 1.12 -2.53 -15.61
C HIS A 212 2.15 -3.13 -14.67
N VAL A 213 3.02 -3.97 -15.20
CA VAL A 213 4.14 -4.58 -14.48
C VAL A 213 5.44 -3.98 -14.99
N LEU A 214 6.10 -3.25 -14.09
CA LEU A 214 7.38 -2.62 -14.34
C LEU A 214 8.49 -3.45 -13.69
N HIS A 215 9.55 -3.72 -14.43
CA HIS A 215 10.75 -4.37 -13.91
C HIS A 215 11.81 -3.33 -13.63
N LYS A 216 12.42 -3.39 -12.45
CA LYS A 216 13.46 -2.45 -12.05
C LYS A 216 14.63 -2.48 -13.06
N GLY A 217 14.99 -1.32 -13.58
CA GLY A 217 16.09 -1.17 -14.54
C GLY A 217 15.69 -1.34 -16.01
N LEU A 218 14.40 -1.57 -16.34
CA LEU A 218 13.92 -1.70 -17.71
C LEU A 218 12.99 -0.56 -18.09
N SER A 219 13.06 -0.12 -19.35
CA SER A 219 12.14 0.87 -19.93
C SER A 219 10.82 0.24 -20.39
N THR A 220 10.82 -1.06 -20.64
CA THR A 220 9.65 -1.82 -21.10
C THR A 220 8.74 -2.18 -19.94
N VAL A 221 7.45 -2.21 -20.23
CA VAL A 221 6.37 -2.52 -19.29
C VAL A 221 5.51 -3.64 -19.87
N GLN A 222 5.13 -4.60 -19.05
CA GLN A 222 4.16 -5.61 -19.45
C GLN A 222 2.77 -5.20 -18.94
N VAL A 223 1.80 -5.14 -19.85
CA VAL A 223 0.47 -4.62 -19.57
C VAL A 223 -0.56 -5.72 -19.78
N LEU A 224 -1.37 -5.99 -18.75
CA LEU A 224 -2.46 -6.95 -18.83
C LEU A 224 -3.59 -6.39 -19.69
N ASP A 225 -4.11 -7.19 -20.60
CA ASP A 225 -5.26 -6.80 -21.40
C ASP A 225 -6.54 -6.64 -20.54
N HIS A 226 -7.54 -5.91 -21.04
CA HIS A 226 -8.78 -5.63 -20.30
C HIS A 226 -9.59 -6.90 -19.96
N LYS A 227 -9.32 -8.02 -20.63
CA LYS A 227 -10.02 -9.29 -20.41
C LYS A 227 -9.21 -10.26 -19.54
N GLY A 228 -8.01 -9.87 -19.12
CA GLY A 228 -7.10 -10.74 -18.36
C GLY A 228 -6.59 -11.95 -19.14
N ARG A 229 -6.58 -11.88 -20.49
CA ARG A 229 -6.27 -13.02 -21.37
C ARG A 229 -4.81 -13.09 -21.81
N GLY A 230 -4.06 -12.02 -21.62
CA GLY A 230 -2.65 -11.96 -22.01
C GLY A 230 -2.00 -10.63 -21.66
N TRP A 231 -0.70 -10.60 -21.85
CA TRP A 231 0.13 -9.43 -21.62
C TRP A 231 0.60 -8.85 -22.94
N THR A 232 0.74 -7.56 -23.02
CA THR A 232 1.41 -6.85 -24.11
C THR A 232 2.67 -6.19 -23.56
N VAL A 233 3.72 -6.11 -24.38
CA VAL A 233 4.95 -5.40 -24.01
C VAL A 233 4.91 -4.03 -24.68
N GLU A 234 5.00 -3.00 -23.85
CA GLU A 234 4.97 -1.62 -24.31
C GLU A 234 6.28 -0.93 -23.87
N ASP A 235 6.88 -0.14 -24.73
CA ASP A 235 8.09 0.63 -24.41
C ASP A 235 7.74 2.12 -24.37
N TYR A 236 7.67 2.66 -23.16
CA TYR A 236 7.33 4.06 -22.93
C TYR A 236 8.52 4.88 -22.41
N GLY A 237 9.73 4.31 -22.41
CA GLY A 237 10.87 4.98 -21.79
C GLY A 237 10.58 5.37 -20.34
N TRP A 238 9.95 4.46 -19.59
CA TRP A 238 9.52 4.72 -18.23
C TRP A 238 10.68 5.16 -17.33
N LEU A 239 10.45 6.23 -16.57
CA LEU A 239 11.35 6.64 -15.51
C LEU A 239 11.33 5.61 -14.39
N GLN A 240 12.51 5.33 -13.86
CA GLN A 240 12.69 4.45 -12.72
C GLN A 240 12.77 5.27 -11.43
N GLY A 241 12.10 4.82 -10.39
CA GLY A 241 12.12 5.45 -9.07
C GLY A 241 10.83 5.22 -8.30
N PRO A 242 10.75 5.73 -7.07
CA PRO A 242 9.49 5.79 -6.34
C PRO A 242 8.45 6.56 -7.15
N MET A 243 7.23 6.03 -7.20
CA MET A 243 6.18 6.59 -8.04
C MET A 243 4.83 6.66 -7.34
N ALA A 244 4.02 7.61 -7.78
CA ALA A 244 2.64 7.78 -7.34
C ALA A 244 1.73 7.98 -8.54
N VAL A 245 0.49 7.51 -8.45
CA VAL A 245 -0.56 7.80 -9.42
C VAL A 245 -1.52 8.80 -8.77
N VAL A 246 -1.71 9.95 -9.41
CA VAL A 246 -2.63 10.99 -8.95
C VAL A 246 -3.45 11.45 -10.15
N GLN A 247 -4.77 11.46 -10.04
CA GLN A 247 -5.69 11.82 -11.13
C GLN A 247 -5.41 11.09 -12.45
N GLY A 248 -5.00 9.81 -12.37
CA GLY A 248 -4.67 8.98 -13.53
C GLY A 248 -3.34 9.31 -14.21
N ALA A 249 -2.57 10.28 -13.71
CA ALA A 249 -1.22 10.59 -14.15
C ALA A 249 -0.17 9.96 -13.23
N ILE A 250 0.98 9.59 -13.80
CA ILE A 250 2.09 9.03 -13.06
C ILE A 250 3.08 10.13 -12.71
N PHE A 251 3.50 10.12 -11.46
CA PHE A 251 4.55 10.98 -10.96
C PHE A 251 5.70 10.11 -10.45
N VAL A 252 6.91 10.39 -10.89
CA VAL A 252 8.11 9.64 -10.52
C VAL A 252 9.11 10.58 -9.88
N MET A 253 9.70 10.16 -8.77
CA MET A 253 10.84 10.88 -8.20
C MET A 253 12.14 10.35 -8.81
N SER A 254 12.82 11.19 -9.57
CA SER A 254 14.10 10.87 -10.19
C SER A 254 15.08 12.01 -9.95
N HIS A 255 16.27 11.67 -9.40
CA HIS A 255 17.34 12.64 -9.08
C HIS A 255 16.86 13.87 -8.29
N GLY A 256 15.92 13.66 -7.36
CA GLY A 256 15.35 14.73 -6.55
C GLY A 256 14.34 15.63 -7.27
N LEU A 257 13.90 15.25 -8.46
CA LEU A 257 12.83 15.92 -9.19
C LEU A 257 11.56 15.07 -9.18
N ILE A 258 10.42 15.69 -8.99
CA ILE A 258 9.12 15.07 -9.26
C ILE A 258 8.78 15.35 -10.72
N ILE A 259 8.66 14.28 -11.49
CA ILE A 259 8.42 14.33 -12.92
C ILE A 259 7.07 13.67 -13.20
N LYS A 260 6.17 14.41 -13.83
CA LYS A 260 4.95 13.87 -14.39
C LYS A 260 5.28 13.22 -15.72
N GLN A 261 4.91 11.96 -15.87
CA GLN A 261 5.06 11.19 -17.10
C GLN A 261 3.68 10.83 -17.64
N ASP A 262 3.41 11.21 -18.89
CA ASP A 262 2.22 10.79 -19.61
C ASP A 262 2.54 9.60 -20.55
N ARG A 263 1.49 9.07 -21.18
CA ARG A 263 1.61 7.93 -22.13
C ARG A 263 2.36 8.30 -23.42
N GLU A 264 2.43 9.60 -23.75
CA GLU A 264 3.12 10.10 -24.94
C GLU A 264 4.61 10.36 -24.70
N VAL A 265 5.18 9.81 -23.62
CA VAL A 265 6.59 9.95 -23.24
C VAL A 265 6.99 11.39 -22.88
N ARG A 266 6.02 12.28 -22.72
CA ARG A 266 6.30 13.66 -22.27
C ARG A 266 6.62 13.65 -20.79
N LYS A 267 7.78 14.18 -20.46
CA LYS A 267 8.29 14.30 -19.10
C LYS A 267 8.27 15.76 -18.69
N VAL A 268 7.43 16.11 -17.76
CA VAL A 268 7.31 17.48 -17.25
C VAL A 268 7.78 17.51 -15.81
N VAL A 269 8.79 18.33 -15.52
CA VAL A 269 9.24 18.58 -14.14
C VAL A 269 8.16 19.38 -13.44
N VAL A 270 7.57 18.80 -12.42
CA VAL A 270 6.49 19.41 -11.62
C VAL A 270 7.08 20.17 -10.44
N SER A 271 8.08 19.60 -9.78
CA SER A 271 8.72 20.23 -8.64
C SER A 271 10.13 19.71 -8.43
N ALA A 272 11.01 20.57 -7.90
CA ALA A 272 12.31 20.17 -7.40
C ALA A 272 12.22 19.83 -5.92
N SER A 273 12.92 18.79 -5.53
CA SER A 273 13.09 18.41 -4.14
C SER A 273 14.23 19.23 -3.50
N SER A 274 14.13 19.52 -2.20
CA SER A 274 15.25 20.08 -1.44
C SER A 274 16.44 19.09 -1.41
N ASP A 275 17.65 19.59 -1.11
CA ASP A 275 18.83 18.72 -0.99
C ASP A 275 18.65 17.61 0.07
N PHE A 276 17.92 17.89 1.12
CA PHE A 276 17.53 16.92 2.14
C PHE A 276 16.72 15.75 1.54
N ARG A 277 15.74 16.03 0.68
CA ARG A 277 14.93 15.00 0.03
C ARG A 277 15.74 14.19 -1.00
N ARG A 278 16.74 14.78 -1.62
CA ARG A 278 17.62 14.11 -2.61
C ARG A 278 18.43 12.98 -1.99
N ARG A 279 18.79 13.10 -0.70
CA ARG A 279 19.58 12.10 0.04
C ARG A 279 18.72 11.04 0.72
N ARG A 280 17.41 11.17 0.66
CA ARG A 280 16.46 10.25 1.26
C ARG A 280 16.29 9.03 0.39
N ILE A 281 16.47 7.85 0.94
CA ILE A 281 16.32 6.55 0.27
C ILE A 281 15.35 5.66 1.05
N GLY A 282 14.76 4.65 0.39
CA GLY A 282 13.84 3.72 1.05
C GLY A 282 12.53 4.36 1.52
N PHE A 283 12.16 5.53 1.02
CA PHE A 283 10.87 6.17 1.29
C PHE A 283 9.78 5.60 0.37
N ALA A 284 8.52 5.72 0.79
CA ALA A 284 7.37 5.50 -0.09
C ALA A 284 6.92 6.81 -0.74
N MET A 285 6.39 6.70 -1.94
CA MET A 285 5.70 7.77 -2.65
C MET A 285 4.32 7.28 -3.05
N ILE A 286 3.28 7.97 -2.63
CA ILE A 286 1.89 7.56 -2.87
C ILE A 286 1.00 8.78 -3.11
N GLY A 287 0.04 8.65 -4.03
CA GLY A 287 -0.95 9.69 -4.31
C GLY A 287 -2.20 9.48 -3.47
N LEU A 288 -2.86 10.57 -3.06
CA LEU A 288 -4.18 10.57 -2.46
C LEU A 288 -4.87 11.92 -2.74
N GLY A 289 -6.03 11.88 -3.39
CA GLY A 289 -6.66 13.11 -3.87
C GLY A 289 -5.73 13.84 -4.85
N ASP A 290 -5.42 15.13 -4.55
CA ASP A 290 -4.52 15.98 -5.31
C ASP A 290 -3.10 16.02 -4.73
N ASP A 291 -2.83 15.22 -3.72
CA ASP A 291 -1.58 15.22 -2.98
C ASP A 291 -0.70 14.01 -3.31
N ILE A 292 0.60 14.23 -3.35
CA ILE A 292 1.64 13.21 -3.37
C ILE A 292 2.32 13.21 -2.01
N PHE A 293 2.25 12.10 -1.30
CA PHE A 293 2.89 11.87 -0.01
C PHE A 293 4.24 11.18 -0.21
N VAL A 294 5.27 11.71 0.44
CA VAL A 294 6.63 11.13 0.52
C VAL A 294 6.89 10.79 1.98
N ILE A 295 6.93 9.50 2.29
CA ILE A 295 6.81 8.99 3.67
C ILE A 295 8.06 8.21 4.07
N GLY A 296 8.59 8.46 5.26
CA GLY A 296 9.64 7.71 5.91
C GLY A 296 10.95 7.66 5.12
N GLY A 297 11.63 6.54 5.15
CA GLY A 297 12.94 6.35 4.54
C GLY A 297 14.09 6.60 5.50
N VAL A 298 15.28 6.60 4.96
CA VAL A 298 16.51 6.87 5.69
C VAL A 298 17.34 7.92 4.95
N ILE A 299 18.11 8.70 5.70
CA ILE A 299 19.09 9.60 5.10
C ILE A 299 20.39 8.84 4.97
N SER A 300 20.93 8.80 3.74
CA SER A 300 22.26 8.29 3.48
C SER A 300 23.29 9.23 4.14
N PRO A 301 24.27 8.68 4.88
CA PRO A 301 25.30 9.49 5.51
C PRO A 301 26.17 10.21 4.47
N GLU A 302 26.72 11.35 4.86
CA GLU A 302 27.76 12.04 4.10
C GLU A 302 29.13 11.46 4.45
N GLY A 303 29.88 11.02 3.43
CA GLY A 303 31.25 10.52 3.61
C GLY A 303 31.31 9.13 4.22
N TRP A 304 32.35 8.88 5.02
CA TRP A 304 32.67 7.58 5.62
C TRP A 304 31.90 7.24 6.90
N ASN A 305 30.96 8.11 7.30
CA ASN A 305 30.14 7.85 8.48
C ASN A 305 28.95 6.95 8.10
N TRP A 306 28.88 5.75 8.67
CA TRP A 306 27.88 4.72 8.39
C TRP A 306 26.57 4.91 9.18
N ASP A 307 26.40 6.01 9.91
CA ASP A 307 25.20 6.29 10.69
C ASP A 307 24.00 6.62 9.79
N ILE A 308 23.25 5.59 9.47
CA ILE A 308 21.97 5.71 8.75
C ILE A 308 20.92 6.27 9.71
N LYS A 309 20.37 7.42 9.40
CA LYS A 309 19.30 8.05 10.21
C LYS A 309 17.92 7.61 9.71
N PRO A 310 17.17 6.79 10.49
CA PRO A 310 15.80 6.46 10.15
C PRO A 310 14.88 7.67 10.35
N MET A 311 13.96 7.85 9.40
CA MET A 311 13.04 8.98 9.37
C MET A 311 11.60 8.52 9.60
N SER A 312 10.84 9.38 10.28
CA SER A 312 9.39 9.28 10.42
C SER A 312 8.64 10.38 9.66
N ASP A 313 9.37 11.26 8.99
CA ASP A 313 8.84 12.47 8.36
C ASP A 313 7.92 12.14 7.19
N VAL A 314 6.92 13.01 7.01
CA VAL A 314 5.97 12.96 5.89
C VAL A 314 5.95 14.32 5.21
N ASP A 315 6.42 14.34 3.97
CA ASP A 315 6.34 15.50 3.10
C ASP A 315 5.18 15.32 2.11
N VAL A 316 4.46 16.39 1.84
CA VAL A 316 3.31 16.38 0.95
C VAL A 316 3.47 17.41 -0.13
N LEU A 317 3.35 17.00 -1.39
CA LEU A 317 3.30 17.87 -2.55
C LEU A 317 1.88 17.93 -3.08
N THR A 318 1.24 19.09 -2.96
CA THR A 318 -0.08 19.35 -3.56
C THR A 318 0.11 19.78 -5.00
N ILE A 319 -0.53 19.06 -5.95
CA ILE A 319 -0.38 19.29 -7.40
C ILE A 319 -1.61 19.90 -8.06
N GLY A 320 -2.76 19.92 -7.37
CA GLY A 320 -4.03 20.49 -7.88
C GLY A 320 -4.10 22.03 -7.90
N ALA A 321 -3.10 22.73 -7.36
CA ALA A 321 -3.03 24.19 -7.36
C ALA A 321 -2.30 24.72 -8.62
N GLU A 322 -2.48 26.03 -8.92
CA GLU A 322 -1.76 26.71 -10.04
C GLU A 322 -0.25 26.50 -9.97
N ARG A 323 0.32 26.39 -8.76
CA ARG A 323 1.72 26.04 -8.52
C ARG A 323 1.80 24.93 -7.49
N PRO A 324 2.54 23.85 -7.77
CA PRO A 324 2.78 22.78 -6.79
C PRO A 324 3.46 23.33 -5.53
N THR A 325 2.91 22.96 -4.37
CA THR A 325 3.41 23.43 -3.09
C THR A 325 3.76 22.27 -2.16
N TRP A 326 4.90 22.39 -1.46
CA TRP A 326 5.31 21.44 -0.44
C TRP A 326 4.83 21.89 0.94
N ARG A 327 4.34 20.94 1.71
CA ARG A 327 4.05 21.10 3.14
C ARG A 327 4.56 19.87 3.91
N GLN A 328 4.75 20.01 5.20
CA GLN A 328 4.98 18.89 6.08
C GLN A 328 3.66 18.47 6.73
N ALA A 329 3.49 17.17 6.88
CA ALA A 329 2.43 16.56 7.66
C ALA A 329 3.00 16.00 8.96
N SER A 330 2.13 15.61 9.89
CA SER A 330 2.55 14.99 11.15
C SER A 330 3.37 13.72 10.88
N PRO A 331 4.55 13.59 11.50
CA PRO A 331 5.41 12.43 11.31
C PRO A 331 4.75 11.15 11.85
N MET A 332 5.16 9.99 11.33
CA MET A 332 4.75 8.69 11.87
C MET A 332 5.07 8.62 13.37
N THR A 333 4.11 8.18 14.17
CA THR A 333 4.23 8.20 15.64
C THR A 333 4.93 6.97 16.22
N ARG A 334 4.90 5.86 15.49
CA ARG A 334 5.45 4.56 15.92
C ARG A 334 6.40 3.95 14.92
N CYS A 335 6.21 4.21 13.64
CA CYS A 335 7.02 3.67 12.56
C CYS A 335 8.11 4.66 12.13
N ARG A 336 9.25 4.14 11.67
CA ARG A 336 10.35 4.94 11.12
C ARG A 336 11.26 4.10 10.22
N GLY A 337 12.06 4.77 9.42
CA GLY A 337 13.04 4.12 8.54
C GLY A 337 12.47 3.73 7.19
N THR A 338 13.10 2.76 6.54
CA THR A 338 12.69 2.28 5.22
C THR A 338 11.24 1.81 5.21
N ILE A 339 10.47 2.27 4.25
CA ILE A 339 9.07 1.86 4.09
C ILE A 339 9.03 0.53 3.34
N LEU A 340 8.45 -0.46 3.98
CA LEU A 340 8.29 -1.82 3.44
C LEU A 340 7.00 -1.97 2.67
N GLY A 341 5.95 -1.25 3.06
CA GLY A 341 4.66 -1.27 2.38
C GLY A 341 3.88 0.02 2.59
N CYS A 342 3.22 0.48 1.53
CA CYS A 342 2.35 1.65 1.58
C CYS A 342 1.21 1.50 0.56
N THR A 343 -0.02 1.76 0.99
CA THR A 343 -1.21 1.76 0.11
C THR A 343 -2.29 2.69 0.66
N GLN A 344 -3.23 3.05 -0.19
CA GLN A 344 -4.44 3.74 0.23
C GLN A 344 -5.44 2.74 0.85
N LEU A 345 -6.27 3.18 1.77
CA LEU A 345 -7.40 2.41 2.30
C LEU A 345 -8.61 3.32 2.44
N ARG A 346 -9.72 2.95 1.80
CA ARG A 346 -10.99 3.63 1.94
C ARG A 346 -11.89 2.87 2.91
N ILE A 347 -12.35 3.57 3.96
CA ILE A 347 -13.16 3.02 5.05
C ILE A 347 -14.55 3.66 5.08
#